data_da9b6657c49ee03bea6ca7f9b84b06f3
#
_entry.id   da9b6657c49ee03bea6ca7f9b84b06f3
#
_cell.length_a   1.000
_cell.length_b   1.000
_cell.length_c   1.000
_cell.angle_alpha   90.00
_cell.angle_beta   90.00
_cell.angle_gamma   90.00
#
_symmetry.space_group_name_H-M   'P 1'
#
loop_
_entity.id
_entity.type
_entity.pdbx_description
1 polymer ?
#
loop_
_entity_poly.entity_id
_entity_poly.type
_entity_poly.pdbx_seq_one_letter_code
_entity_poly.pdbx_strand_id
1 'polypeptide(L)'
;MTHGPGLVAAREVDLVGLWGRSRDKVEVLSTSLGVSGYDDYQALLADVEAVAFAVPPDVQVELALVAAQAGKHLLLDKPIALAVEDARALRDAVTAAGLASVVFFTDRFVNTARAWFDQVGSTNGWRGGWLRWFSSLQQADNPFGASPWRQERGAVWDTGPHALSTMGTALGPIVSLTAVGGEGDLVALVLRHQSGATSTVSLTQFAPPAAAGFEAAVWGEAGLLPMPPRPEGSLSGPYATAANELVAAAVSGEPNPVDVVFGTHVVELLANVQAQLDAGHAG
;
A
#
# COMPACT_ATOMS: atom_id res chain seq x y z
N MET A 1 -8.51 -9.88 10.81
CA MET A 1 -9.00 -8.78 9.95
C MET A 1 -8.43 -7.48 10.47
N THR A 2 -7.94 -6.61 9.58
CA THR A 2 -7.23 -5.36 9.97
C THR A 2 -8.14 -4.14 9.84
N HIS A 3 -8.85 -4.01 8.72
CA HIS A 3 -9.56 -2.81 8.31
C HIS A 3 -10.73 -2.44 9.25
N GLY A 4 -11.72 -3.31 9.44
CA GLY A 4 -12.87 -3.02 10.30
C GLY A 4 -12.48 -2.65 11.73
N PRO A 5 -11.68 -3.48 12.45
CA PRO A 5 -11.18 -3.12 13.78
C PRO A 5 -10.33 -1.84 13.79
N GLY A 6 -9.60 -1.55 12.71
CA GLY A 6 -8.84 -0.31 12.58
C GLY A 6 -9.75 0.92 12.46
N LEU A 7 -10.80 0.85 11.67
CA LEU A 7 -11.78 1.94 11.55
C LEU A 7 -12.52 2.19 12.86
N VAL A 8 -12.93 1.13 13.55
CA VAL A 8 -13.55 1.26 14.90
C VAL A 8 -12.61 1.89 15.92
N ALA A 9 -11.29 1.63 15.80
CA ALA A 9 -10.28 2.21 16.70
C ALA A 9 -9.85 3.64 16.31
N ALA A 10 -10.22 4.12 15.13
CA ALA A 10 -9.91 5.48 14.68
C ALA A 10 -10.78 6.50 15.41
N ARG A 11 -10.14 7.51 16.04
CA ARG A 11 -10.82 8.45 16.94
C ARG A 11 -11.64 9.52 16.21
N GLU A 12 -11.23 9.84 14.99
CA GLU A 12 -11.83 10.90 14.16
C GLU A 12 -12.82 10.31 13.13
N VAL A 13 -13.13 8.99 13.24
CA VAL A 13 -13.98 8.28 12.29
C VAL A 13 -15.17 7.68 13.01
N ASP A 14 -16.36 7.92 12.48
CA ASP A 14 -17.58 7.16 12.80
C ASP A 14 -17.83 6.12 11.71
N LEU A 15 -17.65 4.84 12.05
CA LEU A 15 -17.90 3.74 11.12
C LEU A 15 -19.42 3.50 11.01
N VAL A 16 -20.03 4.08 9.98
CA VAL A 16 -21.48 4.04 9.75
C VAL A 16 -21.94 2.63 9.33
N GLY A 17 -21.20 1.97 8.43
CA GLY A 17 -21.60 0.66 7.94
C GLY A 17 -20.61 0.04 6.98
N LEU A 18 -21.00 -1.11 6.45
CA LEU A 18 -20.21 -1.80 5.45
C LEU A 18 -21.10 -2.40 4.36
N TRP A 19 -20.53 -2.49 3.17
CA TRP A 19 -21.08 -3.16 2.01
C TRP A 19 -20.11 -4.19 1.46
N GLY A 20 -20.62 -5.21 0.80
CA GLY A 20 -19.85 -6.23 0.13
C GLY A 20 -20.72 -7.13 -0.76
N ARG A 21 -20.08 -7.84 -1.71
CA ARG A 21 -20.79 -8.71 -2.67
C ARG A 21 -21.52 -9.92 -2.05
N SER A 22 -21.12 -10.33 -0.85
CA SER A 22 -21.72 -11.47 -0.14
C SER A 22 -22.53 -10.95 1.03
N ARG A 23 -23.86 -11.05 0.94
CA ARG A 23 -24.78 -10.62 1.98
C ARG A 23 -24.51 -11.29 3.32
N ASP A 24 -24.27 -12.61 3.33
CA ASP A 24 -23.99 -13.37 4.56
C ASP A 24 -22.71 -12.86 5.26
N LYS A 25 -21.66 -12.53 4.46
CA LYS A 25 -20.42 -11.97 5.03
C LYS A 25 -20.63 -10.55 5.55
N VAL A 26 -21.45 -9.75 4.88
CA VAL A 26 -21.81 -8.40 5.32
C VAL A 26 -22.54 -8.49 6.65
N GLU A 27 -23.55 -9.37 6.79
CA GLU A 27 -24.31 -9.55 8.01
C GLU A 27 -23.43 -9.98 9.20
N VAL A 28 -22.55 -10.96 9.00
CA VAL A 28 -21.62 -11.43 10.03
C VAL A 28 -20.67 -10.31 10.47
N LEU A 29 -20.10 -9.58 9.51
CA LEU A 29 -19.12 -8.53 9.80
C LEU A 29 -19.77 -7.29 10.42
N SER A 30 -20.92 -6.84 9.89
CA SER A 30 -21.63 -5.68 10.43
C SER A 30 -22.08 -5.93 11.87
N THR A 31 -22.61 -7.13 12.16
CA THR A 31 -22.93 -7.53 13.52
C THR A 31 -21.72 -7.53 14.45
N SER A 32 -20.58 -8.06 13.99
CA SER A 32 -19.34 -8.12 14.79
C SER A 32 -18.74 -6.75 15.07
N LEU A 33 -18.94 -5.78 14.18
CA LEU A 33 -18.44 -4.40 14.30
C LEU A 33 -19.49 -3.45 14.94
N GLY A 34 -20.74 -3.90 15.10
CA GLY A 34 -21.82 -3.08 15.66
C GLY A 34 -22.28 -1.96 14.71
N VAL A 35 -22.23 -2.19 13.39
CA VAL A 35 -22.55 -1.20 12.35
C VAL A 35 -23.63 -1.72 11.39
N SER A 36 -24.15 -0.87 10.52
CA SER A 36 -25.14 -1.22 9.51
C SER A 36 -24.53 -2.04 8.37
N GLY A 37 -25.25 -3.08 7.91
CA GLY A 37 -24.94 -3.78 6.66
C GLY A 37 -25.78 -3.20 5.53
N TYR A 38 -25.15 -2.88 4.40
CA TYR A 38 -25.81 -2.35 3.21
C TYR A 38 -25.88 -3.40 2.10
N ASP A 39 -27.05 -3.53 1.49
CA ASP A 39 -27.26 -4.41 0.32
C ASP A 39 -26.88 -3.71 -1.00
N ASP A 40 -26.89 -2.38 -1.01
CA ASP A 40 -26.57 -1.55 -2.16
C ASP A 40 -25.41 -0.59 -1.86
N TYR A 41 -24.43 -0.54 -2.78
CA TYR A 41 -23.27 0.34 -2.64
C TYR A 41 -23.65 1.82 -2.74
N GLN A 42 -24.61 2.17 -3.58
CA GLN A 42 -25.09 3.57 -3.71
C GLN A 42 -25.78 4.05 -2.43
N ALA A 43 -26.52 3.16 -1.75
CA ALA A 43 -27.12 3.48 -0.47
C ALA A 43 -26.04 3.72 0.61
N LEU A 44 -24.97 2.91 0.65
CA LEU A 44 -23.83 3.21 1.53
C LEU A 44 -23.21 4.56 1.20
N LEU A 45 -22.98 4.85 -0.08
CA LEU A 45 -22.38 6.13 -0.50
C LEU A 45 -23.23 7.33 -0.10
N ALA A 46 -24.57 7.21 -0.06
CA ALA A 46 -25.44 8.31 0.34
C ALA A 46 -25.27 8.70 1.82
N ASP A 47 -24.88 7.75 2.68
CA ASP A 47 -24.83 7.90 4.13
C ASP A 47 -23.42 8.20 4.68
N VAL A 48 -22.37 8.21 3.84
CA VAL A 48 -20.97 8.37 4.28
C VAL A 48 -20.28 9.54 3.59
N GLU A 49 -19.24 10.08 4.23
CA GLU A 49 -18.35 11.12 3.67
C GLU A 49 -17.08 10.52 3.06
N ALA A 50 -16.68 9.33 3.52
CA ALA A 50 -15.49 8.64 3.07
C ALA A 50 -15.74 7.14 2.93
N VAL A 51 -14.96 6.47 2.05
CA VAL A 51 -14.99 5.02 1.85
C VAL A 51 -13.60 4.43 2.06
N ALA A 52 -13.54 3.35 2.85
CA ALA A 52 -12.35 2.53 3.04
C ALA A 52 -12.51 1.19 2.30
N PHE A 53 -11.47 0.77 1.58
CA PHE A 53 -11.49 -0.40 0.72
C PHE A 53 -10.72 -1.58 1.34
N ALA A 54 -11.30 -2.79 1.23
CA ALA A 54 -10.72 -4.05 1.67
C ALA A 54 -11.05 -5.16 0.65
N VAL A 55 -10.83 -4.87 -0.61
CA VAL A 55 -11.15 -5.70 -1.78
C VAL A 55 -9.94 -5.87 -2.68
N PRO A 56 -9.90 -6.84 -3.63
CA PRO A 56 -8.82 -6.94 -4.60
C PRO A 56 -8.65 -5.65 -5.43
N PRO A 57 -7.44 -5.36 -5.93
CA PRO A 57 -7.12 -4.07 -6.57
C PRO A 57 -7.95 -3.76 -7.82
N ASP A 58 -8.31 -4.77 -8.61
CA ASP A 58 -9.19 -4.65 -9.77
C ASP A 58 -10.60 -4.20 -9.37
N VAL A 59 -11.16 -4.81 -8.34
CA VAL A 59 -12.46 -4.43 -7.78
C VAL A 59 -12.38 -3.08 -7.07
N GLN A 60 -11.26 -2.79 -6.42
CA GLN A 60 -11.04 -1.53 -5.71
C GLN A 60 -11.15 -0.34 -6.64
N VAL A 61 -10.45 -0.35 -7.76
CA VAL A 61 -10.42 0.80 -8.66
C VAL A 61 -11.79 1.13 -9.23
N GLU A 62 -12.58 0.12 -9.59
CA GLU A 62 -13.96 0.32 -10.07
C GLU A 62 -14.84 0.99 -9.02
N LEU A 63 -14.84 0.46 -7.79
CA LEU A 63 -15.62 1.01 -6.68
C LEU A 63 -15.12 2.38 -6.24
N ALA A 64 -13.81 2.60 -6.25
CA ALA A 64 -13.21 3.87 -5.87
C ALA A 64 -13.54 4.99 -6.87
N LEU A 65 -13.61 4.69 -8.17
CA LEU A 65 -14.07 5.64 -9.18
C LEU A 65 -15.53 6.05 -8.95
N VAL A 66 -16.40 5.09 -8.63
CA VAL A 66 -17.81 5.38 -8.30
C VAL A 66 -17.91 6.22 -7.04
N ALA A 67 -17.12 5.93 -6.00
CA ALA A 67 -17.09 6.72 -4.77
C ALA A 67 -16.57 8.15 -5.02
N ALA A 68 -15.50 8.32 -5.81
CA ALA A 68 -14.96 9.61 -6.18
C ALA A 68 -15.98 10.45 -6.98
N GLN A 69 -16.71 9.83 -7.91
CA GLN A 69 -17.81 10.49 -8.65
C GLN A 69 -18.97 10.91 -7.74
N ALA A 70 -19.19 10.17 -6.64
CA ALA A 70 -20.15 10.52 -5.60
C ALA A 70 -19.60 11.53 -4.58
N GLY A 71 -18.40 12.07 -4.78
CA GLY A 71 -17.80 13.09 -3.92
C GLY A 71 -17.27 12.55 -2.59
N LYS A 72 -16.87 11.27 -2.52
CA LYS A 72 -16.39 10.64 -1.27
C LYS A 72 -14.87 10.62 -1.17
N HIS A 73 -14.33 10.92 0.01
CA HIS A 73 -12.92 10.75 0.33
C HIS A 73 -12.53 9.27 0.38
N LEU A 74 -11.28 8.91 0.08
CA LEU A 74 -10.89 7.53 -0.16
C LEU A 74 -9.74 7.05 0.74
N LEU A 75 -9.97 5.98 1.51
CA LEU A 75 -8.90 5.19 2.13
C LEU A 75 -8.68 3.93 1.29
N LEU A 76 -7.63 3.96 0.48
CA LEU A 76 -7.31 2.92 -0.51
C LEU A 76 -6.32 1.89 0.06
N ASP A 77 -6.47 0.63 -0.35
CA ASP A 77 -5.41 -0.37 -0.14
C ASP A 77 -4.42 -0.36 -1.32
N LYS A 78 -3.24 -0.88 -1.11
CA LYS A 78 -2.18 -1.02 -2.11
C LYS A 78 -2.25 -2.40 -2.81
N PRO A 79 -1.86 -2.46 -4.09
CA PRO A 79 -1.75 -1.36 -5.04
C PRO A 79 -3.14 -0.78 -5.34
N ILE A 80 -3.21 0.50 -5.71
CA ILE A 80 -4.51 1.16 -5.96
C ILE A 80 -5.21 0.64 -7.21
N ALA A 81 -4.46 0.07 -8.14
CA ALA A 81 -4.93 -0.58 -9.36
C ALA A 81 -3.87 -1.56 -9.87
N LEU A 82 -4.21 -2.43 -10.84
CA LEU A 82 -3.28 -3.34 -11.51
C LEU A 82 -2.85 -2.84 -12.90
N ALA A 83 -3.51 -1.82 -13.45
CA ALA A 83 -3.16 -1.17 -14.70
C ALA A 83 -2.86 0.32 -14.45
N VAL A 84 -1.90 0.86 -15.22
CA VAL A 84 -1.48 2.26 -15.12
C VAL A 84 -2.61 3.20 -15.50
N GLU A 85 -3.37 2.85 -16.53
CA GLU A 85 -4.50 3.62 -17.04
C GLU A 85 -5.60 3.78 -15.97
N ASP A 86 -5.90 2.70 -15.24
CA ASP A 86 -6.89 2.70 -14.16
C ASP A 86 -6.42 3.54 -12.97
N ALA A 87 -5.13 3.42 -12.58
CA ALA A 87 -4.55 4.23 -11.53
C ALA A 87 -4.59 5.72 -11.88
N ARG A 88 -4.29 6.08 -13.13
CA ARG A 88 -4.38 7.46 -13.64
C ARG A 88 -5.81 7.97 -13.66
N ALA A 89 -6.76 7.17 -14.13
CA ALA A 89 -8.18 7.54 -14.13
C ALA A 89 -8.68 7.83 -12.71
N LEU A 90 -8.31 6.98 -11.73
CA LEU A 90 -8.66 7.20 -10.32
C LEU A 90 -8.03 8.47 -9.76
N ARG A 91 -6.72 8.69 -9.99
CA ARG A 91 -6.02 9.92 -9.61
C ARG A 91 -6.71 11.16 -10.16
N ASP A 92 -7.01 11.14 -11.45
CA ASP A 92 -7.60 12.29 -12.13
C ASP A 92 -9.02 12.60 -11.61
N ALA A 93 -9.82 11.56 -11.34
CA ALA A 93 -11.15 11.71 -10.75
C ALA A 93 -11.08 12.30 -9.33
N VAL A 94 -10.19 11.79 -8.47
CA VAL A 94 -10.00 12.27 -7.09
C VAL A 94 -9.50 13.71 -7.09
N THR A 95 -8.49 14.01 -7.93
CA THR A 95 -7.89 15.35 -8.02
C THR A 95 -8.87 16.37 -8.57
N ALA A 96 -9.61 16.04 -9.64
CA ALA A 96 -10.59 16.95 -10.24
C ALA A 96 -11.74 17.28 -9.28
N ALA A 97 -12.11 16.35 -8.41
CA ALA A 97 -13.16 16.54 -7.41
C ALA A 97 -12.65 17.19 -6.10
N GLY A 98 -11.35 17.46 -5.97
CA GLY A 98 -10.75 18.03 -4.74
C GLY A 98 -10.89 17.13 -3.52
N LEU A 99 -10.88 15.80 -3.71
CA LEU A 99 -11.09 14.84 -2.65
C LEU A 99 -9.78 14.46 -1.96
N ALA A 100 -9.83 14.27 -0.66
CA ALA A 100 -8.73 13.68 0.09
C ALA A 100 -8.64 12.18 -0.18
N SER A 101 -7.42 11.66 -0.23
CA SER A 101 -7.16 10.24 -0.32
C SER A 101 -5.92 9.84 0.47
N VAL A 102 -5.92 8.61 0.99
CA VAL A 102 -4.78 7.99 1.65
C VAL A 102 -4.64 6.56 1.13
N VAL A 103 -3.43 6.15 0.78
CA VAL A 103 -3.14 4.76 0.41
C VAL A 103 -2.43 4.05 1.56
N PHE A 104 -2.95 2.92 1.99
CA PHE A 104 -2.44 2.19 3.14
C PHE A 104 -1.14 1.43 2.83
N PHE A 105 -0.05 2.17 2.69
CA PHE A 105 1.30 1.61 2.73
C PHE A 105 1.70 1.39 4.19
N THR A 106 1.56 0.20 4.70
CA THR A 106 1.61 -0.16 6.13
C THR A 106 2.71 0.53 6.92
N ASP A 107 3.96 0.54 6.43
CA ASP A 107 5.11 1.12 7.15
C ASP A 107 4.99 2.64 7.35
N ARG A 108 4.19 3.31 6.54
CA ARG A 108 3.92 4.74 6.68
C ARG A 108 3.08 5.08 7.93
N PHE A 109 2.42 4.07 8.51
CA PHE A 109 1.49 4.23 9.63
C PHE A 109 1.91 3.44 10.88
N VAL A 110 3.00 2.66 10.80
CA VAL A 110 3.62 1.98 11.95
C VAL A 110 4.53 2.96 12.70
N ASN A 111 4.30 3.19 13.99
CA ASN A 111 5.01 4.20 14.78
C ASN A 111 6.54 4.06 14.74
N THR A 112 7.08 2.83 14.84
CA THR A 112 8.53 2.60 14.78
C THR A 112 9.11 2.94 13.42
N ALA A 113 8.39 2.64 12.34
CA ALA A 113 8.78 3.00 10.99
C ALA A 113 8.68 4.52 10.75
N ARG A 114 7.64 5.18 11.26
CA ARG A 114 7.48 6.65 11.20
C ARG A 114 8.65 7.35 11.87
N ALA A 115 9.01 6.95 13.09
CA ALA A 115 10.17 7.50 13.79
C ALA A 115 11.47 7.30 12.99
N TRP A 116 11.63 6.17 12.31
CA TRP A 116 12.76 5.94 11.42
C TRP A 116 12.73 6.87 10.19
N PHE A 117 11.58 7.07 9.54
CA PHE A 117 11.44 8.02 8.42
C PHE A 117 11.74 9.45 8.88
N ASP A 118 11.30 9.86 10.06
CA ASP A 118 11.58 11.19 10.63
C ASP A 118 13.09 11.37 10.87
N GLN A 119 13.75 10.34 11.40
CA GLN A 119 15.21 10.36 11.59
C GLN A 119 15.94 10.43 10.24
N VAL A 120 15.51 9.66 9.24
CA VAL A 120 16.07 9.72 7.88
C VAL A 120 15.87 11.13 7.29
N GLY A 121 14.65 11.68 7.38
CA GLY A 121 14.31 13.00 6.83
C GLY A 121 15.03 14.16 7.52
N SER A 122 15.38 14.02 8.80
CA SER A 122 16.14 15.03 9.55
C SER A 122 17.66 14.93 9.37
N THR A 123 18.14 13.89 8.68
CA THR A 123 19.57 13.63 8.45
C THR A 123 19.91 13.81 6.99
N ASN A 124 20.97 14.56 6.68
CA ASN A 124 21.47 14.77 5.32
C ASN A 124 22.60 13.80 4.97
N GLY A 125 22.92 13.73 3.68
CA GLY A 125 24.10 13.00 3.18
C GLY A 125 23.88 11.50 2.99
N TRP A 126 22.61 11.05 2.87
CA TRP A 126 22.31 9.69 2.47
C TRP A 126 22.76 9.44 1.02
N ARG A 127 23.48 8.33 0.82
CA ARG A 127 24.02 7.94 -0.49
C ARG A 127 23.31 6.72 -1.08
N GLY A 128 22.68 5.91 -0.23
CA GLY A 128 21.97 4.73 -0.69
C GLY A 128 21.22 3.99 0.40
N GLY A 129 20.65 2.87 0.01
CA GLY A 129 19.93 2.01 0.91
C GLY A 129 19.65 0.65 0.28
N TRP A 130 19.00 -0.20 1.04
CA TRP A 130 18.56 -1.50 0.58
C TRP A 130 17.32 -1.95 1.34
N LEU A 131 16.52 -2.81 0.69
CA LEU A 131 15.38 -3.48 1.29
C LEU A 131 15.33 -4.93 0.79
N ARG A 132 15.19 -5.87 1.72
CA ARG A 132 14.94 -7.28 1.45
C ARG A 132 13.61 -7.67 2.08
N TRP A 133 12.70 -8.22 1.29
CA TRP A 133 11.47 -8.81 1.79
C TRP A 133 11.27 -10.19 1.19
N PHE A 134 11.61 -11.19 1.95
CA PHE A 134 11.45 -12.59 1.62
C PHE A 134 10.34 -13.17 2.47
N SER A 135 9.24 -13.55 1.83
CA SER A 135 8.09 -14.15 2.52
C SER A 135 7.89 -15.60 2.10
N SER A 136 7.31 -16.38 2.99
CA SER A 136 6.90 -17.76 2.73
C SER A 136 5.41 -17.84 2.40
N LEU A 137 4.86 -16.83 1.73
CA LEU A 137 3.43 -16.69 1.46
C LEU A 137 2.89 -17.84 0.61
N GLN A 138 3.68 -18.31 -0.34
CA GLN A 138 3.32 -19.37 -1.29
C GLN A 138 3.66 -20.79 -0.77
N GLN A 139 4.13 -20.92 0.47
CA GLN A 139 4.31 -22.23 1.10
C GLN A 139 2.94 -22.86 1.41
N ALA A 140 2.92 -24.21 1.40
CA ALA A 140 1.72 -24.96 1.77
C ALA A 140 1.21 -24.50 3.15
N ASP A 141 -0.11 -24.42 3.32
CA ASP A 141 -0.81 -24.05 4.57
C ASP A 141 -0.82 -22.56 4.92
N ASN A 142 -0.34 -21.65 4.07
CA ASN A 142 -0.52 -20.22 4.31
C ASN A 142 -1.88 -19.72 3.75
N PRO A 143 -2.83 -19.28 4.59
CA PRO A 143 -4.18 -18.90 4.14
C PRO A 143 -4.20 -17.65 3.24
N PHE A 144 -3.16 -16.82 3.28
CA PHE A 144 -3.05 -15.63 2.42
C PHE A 144 -2.51 -15.97 1.02
N GLY A 145 -1.84 -17.13 0.85
CA GLY A 145 -1.35 -17.62 -0.43
C GLY A 145 -2.45 -18.06 -1.40
N ALA A 146 -3.68 -18.28 -0.91
CA ALA A 146 -4.82 -18.70 -1.72
C ALA A 146 -5.46 -17.57 -2.56
N SER A 147 -4.96 -16.34 -2.50
CA SER A 147 -5.51 -15.22 -3.27
C SER A 147 -5.08 -15.30 -4.74
N PRO A 148 -6.01 -15.46 -5.72
CA PRO A 148 -5.65 -15.66 -7.13
C PRO A 148 -4.74 -14.55 -7.70
N TRP A 149 -5.07 -13.29 -7.47
CA TRP A 149 -4.30 -12.17 -7.99
C TRP A 149 -2.87 -12.12 -7.44
N ARG A 150 -2.65 -12.56 -6.17
CA ARG A 150 -1.30 -12.65 -5.59
C ARG A 150 -0.48 -13.77 -6.23
N GLN A 151 -1.11 -14.90 -6.54
CA GLN A 151 -0.46 -16.00 -7.24
C GLN A 151 -0.05 -15.61 -8.66
N GLU A 152 -0.92 -14.89 -9.37
CA GLU A 152 -0.70 -14.44 -10.74
C GLU A 152 0.34 -13.32 -10.84
N ARG A 153 0.37 -12.41 -9.85
CA ARG A 153 1.19 -11.19 -9.90
C ARG A 153 2.47 -11.26 -9.06
N GLY A 154 2.59 -12.24 -8.17
CA GLY A 154 3.79 -12.49 -7.38
C GLY A 154 4.25 -11.36 -6.46
N ALA A 155 5.51 -11.43 -6.05
CA ALA A 155 6.11 -10.49 -5.11
C ALA A 155 6.12 -9.05 -5.63
N VAL A 156 6.25 -8.84 -6.94
CA VAL A 156 6.29 -7.49 -7.55
C VAL A 156 5.05 -6.69 -7.18
N TRP A 157 3.86 -7.28 -7.29
CA TRP A 157 2.61 -6.56 -7.08
C TRP A 157 2.07 -6.66 -5.65
N ASP A 158 2.49 -7.63 -4.86
CA ASP A 158 2.04 -7.75 -3.48
C ASP A 158 2.97 -7.04 -2.48
N THR A 159 4.27 -7.34 -2.48
CA THR A 159 5.25 -6.74 -1.57
C THR A 159 5.98 -5.52 -2.18
N GLY A 160 6.10 -5.47 -3.50
CA GLY A 160 6.72 -4.38 -4.25
C GLY A 160 6.15 -3.00 -3.94
N PRO A 161 4.82 -2.79 -3.86
CA PRO A 161 4.26 -1.50 -3.48
C PRO A 161 4.80 -0.96 -2.15
N HIS A 162 4.91 -1.81 -1.15
CA HIS A 162 5.48 -1.42 0.15
C HIS A 162 6.98 -1.10 0.05
N ALA A 163 7.75 -1.93 -0.68
CA ALA A 163 9.17 -1.73 -0.83
C ALA A 163 9.49 -0.42 -1.56
N LEU A 164 8.79 -0.13 -2.67
CA LEU A 164 8.95 1.10 -3.42
C LEU A 164 8.51 2.33 -2.60
N SER A 165 7.40 2.20 -1.86
CA SER A 165 6.96 3.25 -0.93
C SER A 165 8.00 3.52 0.16
N THR A 166 8.58 2.48 0.77
CA THR A 166 9.57 2.62 1.83
C THR A 166 10.84 3.30 1.32
N MET A 167 11.41 2.81 0.21
CA MET A 167 12.65 3.39 -0.34
C MET A 167 12.43 4.77 -0.94
N GLY A 168 11.28 4.98 -1.61
CA GLY A 168 10.91 6.30 -2.16
C GLY A 168 10.69 7.36 -1.08
N THR A 169 10.14 6.97 0.07
CA THR A 169 10.00 7.87 1.22
C THR A 169 11.34 8.18 1.88
N ALA A 170 12.18 7.15 2.07
CA ALA A 170 13.45 7.30 2.77
C ALA A 170 14.48 8.11 1.97
N LEU A 171 14.60 7.88 0.66
CA LEU A 171 15.67 8.44 -0.17
C LEU A 171 15.18 9.45 -1.22
N GLY A 172 13.89 9.75 -1.23
CA GLY A 172 13.25 10.63 -2.20
C GLY A 172 12.66 9.90 -3.40
N PRO A 173 11.93 10.62 -4.28
CA PRO A 173 11.23 10.03 -5.43
C PRO A 173 12.15 9.15 -6.28
N ILE A 174 11.63 7.99 -6.69
CA ILE A 174 12.32 7.05 -7.58
C ILE A 174 12.15 7.56 -9.01
N VAL A 175 13.24 7.89 -9.69
CA VAL A 175 13.23 8.48 -11.04
C VAL A 175 13.55 7.46 -12.14
N SER A 176 14.23 6.36 -11.80
CA SER A 176 14.45 5.24 -12.71
C SER A 176 14.74 3.96 -11.92
N LEU A 177 14.52 2.82 -12.57
CA LEU A 177 14.83 1.52 -12.00
C LEU A 177 15.31 0.53 -13.07
N THR A 178 16.03 -0.49 -12.60
CA THR A 178 16.37 -1.68 -13.36
C THR A 178 15.90 -2.90 -12.59
N ALA A 179 15.26 -3.86 -13.26
CA ALA A 179 14.73 -5.08 -12.68
C ALA A 179 15.39 -6.32 -13.29
N VAL A 180 15.71 -7.29 -12.43
CA VAL A 180 16.24 -8.60 -12.83
C VAL A 180 15.41 -9.68 -12.13
N GLY A 181 14.86 -10.61 -12.91
CA GLY A 181 14.16 -11.78 -12.41
C GLY A 181 15.12 -12.89 -11.99
N GLY A 182 14.70 -13.70 -11.04
CA GLY A 182 15.38 -14.91 -10.59
C GLY A 182 14.45 -16.11 -10.61
N GLU A 183 14.80 -17.16 -9.88
CA GLU A 183 13.97 -18.36 -9.76
C GLU A 183 12.63 -18.06 -9.07
N GLY A 184 11.54 -18.62 -9.58
CA GLY A 184 10.19 -18.41 -9.05
C GLY A 184 9.72 -16.97 -9.30
N ASP A 185 9.37 -16.27 -8.23
CA ASP A 185 8.99 -14.86 -8.25
C ASP A 185 10.07 -13.93 -7.67
N LEU A 186 11.31 -14.43 -7.52
CA LEU A 186 12.41 -13.61 -7.04
C LEU A 186 12.67 -12.47 -8.02
N VAL A 187 12.68 -11.24 -7.49
CA VAL A 187 13.06 -10.06 -8.25
C VAL A 187 14.08 -9.23 -7.47
N ALA A 188 15.09 -8.75 -8.19
CA ALA A 188 16.06 -7.78 -7.69
C ALA A 188 15.92 -6.47 -8.48
N LEU A 189 15.83 -5.36 -7.76
CA LEU A 189 15.70 -4.01 -8.32
C LEU A 189 16.90 -3.15 -7.93
N VAL A 190 17.33 -2.30 -8.85
CA VAL A 190 18.22 -1.17 -8.57
C VAL A 190 17.43 0.11 -8.84
N LEU A 191 17.27 0.94 -7.82
CA LEU A 191 16.48 2.17 -7.86
C LEU A 191 17.41 3.39 -7.84
N ARG A 192 17.14 4.38 -8.68
CA ARG A 192 17.78 5.69 -8.64
C ARG A 192 16.78 6.71 -8.11
N HIS A 193 17.22 7.49 -7.12
CA HIS A 193 16.41 8.51 -6.48
C HIS A 193 16.74 9.90 -6.98
N GLN A 194 15.76 10.80 -6.93
CA GLN A 194 15.94 12.21 -7.30
C GLN A 194 17.02 12.90 -6.46
N SER A 195 17.22 12.47 -5.22
CA SER A 195 18.29 12.91 -4.33
C SER A 195 19.71 12.58 -4.83
N GLY A 196 19.85 11.72 -5.85
CA GLY A 196 21.11 11.15 -6.33
C GLY A 196 21.49 9.85 -5.62
N ALA A 197 20.79 9.45 -4.56
CA ALA A 197 20.99 8.17 -3.89
C ALA A 197 20.59 6.99 -4.80
N THR A 198 21.17 5.81 -4.51
CA THR A 198 20.82 4.56 -5.19
C THR A 198 20.45 3.53 -4.14
N SER A 199 19.35 2.78 -4.35
CA SER A 199 18.99 1.69 -3.47
C SER A 199 18.74 0.38 -4.22
N THR A 200 18.80 -0.73 -3.48
CA THR A 200 18.48 -2.05 -4.00
C THR A 200 17.29 -2.64 -3.26
N VAL A 201 16.47 -3.39 -3.98
CA VAL A 201 15.33 -4.11 -3.41
C VAL A 201 15.37 -5.56 -3.88
N SER A 202 15.16 -6.51 -2.97
CA SER A 202 15.01 -7.93 -3.30
C SER A 202 13.73 -8.48 -2.69
N LEU A 203 12.89 -9.08 -3.52
CA LEU A 203 11.55 -9.56 -3.14
C LEU A 203 11.35 -10.99 -3.60
N THR A 204 10.70 -11.82 -2.77
CA THR A 204 10.11 -13.10 -3.15
C THR A 204 9.03 -13.53 -2.17
N GLN A 205 8.04 -14.28 -2.64
CA GLN A 205 7.01 -14.93 -1.82
C GLN A 205 7.26 -16.44 -1.62
N PHE A 206 8.32 -16.97 -2.24
CA PHE A 206 8.68 -18.39 -2.21
C PHE A 206 9.87 -18.71 -1.29
N ALA A 207 10.28 -17.78 -0.44
CA ALA A 207 11.38 -18.04 0.47
C ALA A 207 11.06 -19.23 1.40
N PRO A 208 12.03 -20.14 1.64
CA PRO A 208 11.87 -21.11 2.72
C PRO A 208 11.76 -20.37 4.06
N PRO A 209 11.01 -20.94 5.05
CA PRO A 209 10.77 -20.25 6.33
C PRO A 209 12.05 -19.79 7.05
N ALA A 210 13.14 -20.53 6.92
CA ALA A 210 14.43 -20.18 7.52
C ALA A 210 15.12 -18.96 6.87
N ALA A 211 14.71 -18.58 5.65
CA ALA A 211 15.23 -17.41 4.92
C ALA A 211 14.23 -16.25 4.89
N ALA A 212 13.01 -16.47 5.38
CA ALA A 212 11.98 -15.42 5.40
C ALA A 212 12.37 -14.28 6.35
N GLY A 213 12.06 -13.05 5.96
CA GLY A 213 12.33 -11.87 6.77
C GLY A 213 12.17 -10.58 5.98
N PHE A 214 12.06 -9.50 6.73
CA PHE A 214 12.04 -8.13 6.23
C PHE A 214 13.20 -7.36 6.86
N GLU A 215 14.00 -6.73 6.03
CA GLU A 215 15.11 -5.87 6.45
C GLU A 215 15.21 -4.67 5.50
N ALA A 216 15.45 -3.50 6.04
CA ALA A 216 15.74 -2.29 5.27
C ALA A 216 16.75 -1.42 6.00
N ALA A 217 17.55 -0.67 5.27
CA ALA A 217 18.46 0.31 5.83
C ALA A 217 18.79 1.40 4.81
N VAL A 218 19.18 2.58 5.32
CA VAL A 218 19.85 3.62 4.53
C VAL A 218 21.27 3.82 5.05
N TRP A 219 22.18 4.30 4.19
CA TRP A 219 23.56 4.58 4.54
C TRP A 219 24.07 5.83 3.86
N GLY A 220 25.01 6.49 4.49
CA GLY A 220 25.60 7.71 3.99
C GLY A 220 26.67 8.26 4.93
N GLU A 221 26.88 9.58 4.93
CA GLU A 221 27.89 10.23 5.76
C GLU A 221 27.63 10.04 7.27
N ALA A 222 26.37 9.94 7.67
CA ALA A 222 25.97 9.67 9.05
C ALA A 222 26.14 8.17 9.46
N GLY A 223 26.61 7.32 8.57
CA GLY A 223 26.79 5.89 8.81
C GLY A 223 25.62 5.05 8.24
N LEU A 224 25.35 3.90 8.87
CA LEU A 224 24.28 2.99 8.54
C LEU A 224 23.12 3.17 9.54
N LEU A 225 21.92 3.35 9.02
CA LEU A 225 20.70 3.45 9.81
C LEU A 225 19.70 2.34 9.40
N PRO A 226 19.66 1.21 10.13
CA PRO A 226 18.71 0.15 9.86
C PRO A 226 17.29 0.56 10.26
N MET A 227 16.31 0.14 9.49
CA MET A 227 14.89 0.26 9.83
C MET A 227 14.55 -0.72 10.96
N PRO A 228 13.89 -0.28 12.03
CA PRO A 228 13.49 -1.18 13.10
C PRO A 228 12.47 -2.22 12.58
N PRO A 229 12.46 -3.44 13.16
CA PRO A 229 11.48 -4.45 12.79
C PRO A 229 10.06 -3.96 13.10
N ARG A 230 9.09 -4.44 12.33
CA ARG A 230 7.67 -4.19 12.64
C ARG A 230 7.34 -4.82 14.00
N PRO A 231 6.60 -4.13 14.86
CA PRO A 231 6.06 -4.73 16.07
C PRO A 231 5.18 -5.94 15.70
N GLU A 232 5.26 -6.98 16.50
CA GLU A 232 4.33 -8.10 16.38
C GLU A 232 2.92 -7.65 16.77
N GLY A 233 1.89 -8.20 16.12
CA GLY A 233 0.51 -7.96 16.48
C GLY A 233 -0.37 -7.44 15.35
N SER A 234 -1.51 -6.87 15.73
CA SER A 234 -2.52 -6.39 14.81
C SER A 234 -2.10 -5.10 14.10
N LEU A 235 -2.41 -5.00 12.82
CA LEU A 235 -2.27 -3.78 12.03
C LEU A 235 -3.47 -2.82 12.19
N SER A 236 -4.41 -3.08 13.10
CA SER A 236 -5.56 -2.19 13.34
C SER A 236 -5.14 -0.79 13.81
N GLY A 237 -4.10 -0.68 14.67
CA GLY A 237 -3.56 0.61 15.08
C GLY A 237 -3.00 1.44 13.91
N PRO A 238 -2.08 0.92 13.10
CA PRO A 238 -1.64 1.57 11.87
C PRO A 238 -2.78 1.95 10.91
N TYR A 239 -3.80 1.09 10.77
CA TYR A 239 -4.95 1.40 9.93
C TYR A 239 -5.81 2.54 10.51
N ALA A 240 -5.99 2.57 11.83
CA ALA A 240 -6.65 3.69 12.51
C ALA A 240 -5.89 5.02 12.30
N THR A 241 -4.56 4.97 12.31
CA THR A 241 -3.72 6.15 12.00
C THR A 241 -3.98 6.63 10.57
N ALA A 242 -4.01 5.73 9.59
CA ALA A 242 -4.30 6.08 8.20
C ALA A 242 -5.70 6.70 8.03
N ALA A 243 -6.70 6.16 8.72
CA ALA A 243 -8.07 6.70 8.70
C ALA A 243 -8.15 8.10 9.31
N ASN A 244 -7.49 8.35 10.46
CA ASN A 244 -7.42 9.68 11.06
C ASN A 244 -6.66 10.67 10.16
N GLU A 245 -5.62 10.24 9.45
CA GLU A 245 -4.90 11.08 8.49
C GLU A 245 -5.76 11.43 7.26
N LEU A 246 -6.65 10.54 6.82
CA LEU A 246 -7.62 10.86 5.77
C LEU A 246 -8.56 11.97 6.22
N VAL A 247 -9.08 11.90 7.45
CA VAL A 247 -9.93 12.96 8.02
C VAL A 247 -9.15 14.27 8.10
N ALA A 248 -7.92 14.25 8.60
CA ALA A 248 -7.07 15.44 8.67
C ALA A 248 -6.84 16.08 7.30
N ALA A 249 -6.57 15.27 6.25
CA ALA A 249 -6.42 15.74 4.88
C ALA A 249 -7.73 16.34 4.33
N ALA A 250 -8.87 15.69 4.60
CA ALA A 250 -10.18 16.18 4.16
C ALA A 250 -10.56 17.52 4.81
N VAL A 251 -10.24 17.70 6.09
CA VAL A 251 -10.54 18.94 6.83
C VAL A 251 -9.59 20.07 6.46
N SER A 252 -8.30 19.78 6.29
CA SER A 252 -7.30 20.81 5.98
C SER A 252 -7.27 21.21 4.51
N GLY A 253 -7.72 20.33 3.60
CA GLY A 253 -7.52 20.45 2.17
C GLY A 253 -6.08 20.18 1.70
N GLU A 254 -5.18 19.85 2.60
CA GLU A 254 -3.79 19.51 2.26
C GLU A 254 -3.67 18.03 1.91
N PRO A 255 -3.02 17.67 0.78
CA PRO A 255 -2.89 16.27 0.39
C PRO A 255 -2.03 15.47 1.36
N ASN A 256 -2.40 14.22 1.61
CA ASN A 256 -1.55 13.30 2.38
C ASN A 256 -0.32 12.90 1.54
N PRO A 257 0.88 12.80 2.14
CA PRO A 257 2.10 12.39 1.41
C PRO A 257 2.02 11.02 0.71
N VAL A 258 1.09 10.16 1.08
CA VAL A 258 0.82 8.87 0.44
C VAL A 258 -0.61 8.79 -0.09
N ASP A 259 -1.00 9.81 -0.82
CA ASP A 259 -2.29 9.94 -1.48
C ASP A 259 -2.40 9.10 -2.78
N VAL A 260 -3.46 9.31 -3.54
CA VAL A 260 -3.69 8.65 -4.83
C VAL A 260 -2.62 9.03 -5.87
N VAL A 261 -2.01 10.21 -5.80
CA VAL A 261 -0.93 10.62 -6.73
C VAL A 261 0.31 9.80 -6.49
N PHE A 262 0.71 9.67 -5.22
CA PHE A 262 1.80 8.79 -4.81
C PHE A 262 1.48 7.32 -5.16
N GLY A 263 0.27 6.85 -4.90
CA GLY A 263 -0.18 5.50 -5.25
C GLY A 263 -0.10 5.22 -6.75
N THR A 264 -0.48 6.19 -7.60
CA THR A 264 -0.35 6.10 -9.06
C THR A 264 1.11 5.97 -9.49
N HIS A 265 2.01 6.79 -8.94
CA HIS A 265 3.44 6.70 -9.23
C HIS A 265 3.99 5.30 -8.86
N VAL A 266 3.58 4.73 -7.74
CA VAL A 266 3.97 3.35 -7.37
C VAL A 266 3.47 2.34 -8.39
N VAL A 267 2.23 2.44 -8.90
CA VAL A 267 1.71 1.55 -9.94
C VAL A 267 2.51 1.70 -11.24
N GLU A 268 2.90 2.91 -11.64
CA GLU A 268 3.75 3.16 -12.81
C GLU A 268 5.13 2.50 -12.68
N LEU A 269 5.74 2.55 -11.49
CA LEU A 269 7.00 1.86 -11.20
C LEU A 269 6.84 0.33 -11.27
N LEU A 270 5.76 -0.22 -10.70
CA LEU A 270 5.48 -1.67 -10.75
C LEU A 270 5.27 -2.16 -12.19
N ALA A 271 4.55 -1.40 -13.00
CA ALA A 271 4.34 -1.71 -14.41
C ALA A 271 5.68 -1.70 -15.19
N ASN A 272 6.57 -0.76 -14.87
CA ASN A 272 7.91 -0.73 -15.47
C ASN A 272 8.75 -1.95 -15.03
N VAL A 273 8.70 -2.34 -13.76
CA VAL A 273 9.34 -3.58 -13.27
C VAL A 273 8.82 -4.77 -14.07
N GLN A 274 7.50 -4.93 -14.19
CA GLN A 274 6.89 -6.05 -14.90
C GLN A 274 7.32 -6.10 -16.38
N ALA A 275 7.31 -4.96 -17.06
CA ALA A 275 7.71 -4.88 -18.45
C ALA A 275 9.18 -5.31 -18.67
N GLN A 276 10.09 -4.97 -17.74
CA GLN A 276 11.49 -5.40 -17.83
C GLN A 276 11.64 -6.90 -17.58
N LEU A 277 10.88 -7.46 -16.63
CA LEU A 277 10.90 -8.91 -16.36
C LEU A 277 10.37 -9.70 -17.55
N ASP A 278 9.26 -9.26 -18.14
CA ASP A 278 8.66 -9.90 -19.32
C ASP A 278 9.61 -9.88 -20.52
N ALA A 279 10.32 -8.78 -20.73
CA ALA A 279 11.34 -8.67 -21.76
C ALA A 279 12.57 -9.57 -21.51
N GLY A 280 12.96 -9.74 -20.24
CA GLY A 280 14.08 -10.61 -19.87
C GLY A 280 13.77 -12.12 -19.98
N HIS A 281 12.50 -12.53 -19.97
CA HIS A 281 12.09 -13.92 -20.20
C HIS A 281 11.96 -14.29 -21.68
N ALA A 282 11.98 -13.32 -22.57
CA ALA A 282 11.83 -13.53 -24.04
C ALA A 282 13.18 -13.73 -24.77
N GLY A 283 14.31 -13.65 -24.08
CA GLY A 283 15.66 -13.85 -24.61
C GLY A 283 16.34 -15.06 -24.00
#